data_bb864c85a88b441d15a6f7354e166301
#
_entry.id   bb864c85a88b441d15a6f7354e166301
#
_cell.length_a   1.000
_cell.length_b   1.000
_cell.length_c   1.000
_cell.angle_alpha   90.00
_cell.angle_beta   90.00
_cell.angle_gamma   90.00
#
_symmetry.space_group_name_H-M   'P 1'
#
loop_
_entity.id
_entity.type
_entity.pdbx_description
1 polymer ?
#
loop_
_entity_poly.entity_id
_entity_poly.type
_entity_poly.pdbx_seq_one_letter_code
_entity_poly.pdbx_strand_id
1 'polypeptide(L)'
;MDRPAFASDISRAQFESVRAMLEAARRRTRPRKHDLYDVFCAILYFLHSDGAWRSMPPGFPPWRTVHEYFSQWSSAPAGQASLLENALARLGLMDAVERLHRLLAQR
;
A
#
# COMPACT_ATOMS: atom_id res chain seq x y z
N MET A 1 -9.27 15.13 -10.70
CA MET A 1 -9.25 15.94 -9.49
C MET A 1 -8.55 15.21 -8.34
N ASP A 2 -7.68 15.92 -7.69
CA ASP A 2 -6.89 15.28 -6.65
C ASP A 2 -7.65 15.25 -5.34
N ARG A 3 -7.44 14.20 -4.59
CA ARG A 3 -7.96 14.12 -3.24
C ARG A 3 -7.12 14.99 -2.32
N PRO A 4 -7.64 15.35 -1.15
CA PRO A 4 -6.83 16.08 -0.18
C PRO A 4 -5.60 15.24 0.22
N ALA A 5 -4.50 15.92 0.50
CA ALA A 5 -3.28 15.24 0.96
C ALA A 5 -3.42 14.86 2.43
N PHE A 6 -2.83 13.72 2.79
CA PHE A 6 -2.78 13.24 4.16
C PHE A 6 -1.33 13.17 4.61
N ALA A 7 -1.13 13.25 5.91
CA ALA A 7 0.21 13.23 6.47
C ALA A 7 0.97 11.95 6.12
N SER A 8 0.24 10.86 5.88
CA SER A 8 0.85 9.59 5.52
C SER A 8 1.20 9.48 4.04
N ASP A 9 0.80 10.46 3.22
CA ASP A 9 1.09 10.38 1.79
C ASP A 9 2.58 10.54 1.51
N ILE A 10 3.02 9.88 0.43
CA ILE A 10 4.35 10.13 -0.12
C ILE A 10 4.15 10.91 -1.43
N SER A 11 5.23 11.46 -1.96
CA SER A 11 5.16 12.15 -3.23
C SER A 11 5.07 11.15 -4.39
N ARG A 12 4.61 11.63 -5.54
CA ARG A 12 4.59 10.77 -6.72
C ARG A 12 6.00 10.37 -7.12
N ALA A 13 6.96 11.28 -6.96
CA ALA A 13 8.36 10.95 -7.29
C ALA A 13 8.87 9.81 -6.42
N GLN A 14 8.53 9.83 -5.13
CA GLN A 14 8.92 8.73 -4.25
C GLN A 14 8.26 7.43 -4.69
N PHE A 15 6.98 7.48 -5.03
CA PHE A 15 6.28 6.28 -5.46
C PHE A 15 6.89 5.69 -6.74
N GLU A 16 7.36 6.53 -7.66
CA GLU A 16 7.94 6.02 -8.91
C GLU A 16 9.11 5.10 -8.66
N SER A 17 9.84 5.31 -7.56
CA SER A 17 11.00 4.47 -7.27
C SER A 17 10.60 3.03 -6.91
N VAL A 18 9.35 2.79 -6.56
CA VAL A 18 8.88 1.44 -6.21
C VAL A 18 7.77 0.95 -7.13
N ARG A 19 7.32 1.77 -8.08
CA ARG A 19 6.21 1.41 -8.96
C ARG A 19 6.47 0.09 -9.69
N ALA A 20 7.62 -0.04 -10.33
CA ALA A 20 7.91 -1.23 -11.11
C ALA A 20 7.89 -2.50 -10.25
N MET A 21 8.40 -2.38 -9.03
CA MET A 21 8.41 -3.48 -8.09
C MET A 21 6.99 -3.95 -7.78
N LEU A 22 6.09 -3.01 -7.54
CA LEU A 22 4.71 -3.35 -7.20
C LEU A 22 3.94 -3.86 -8.41
N GLU A 23 4.20 -3.29 -9.59
CA GLU A 23 3.52 -3.74 -10.80
C GLU A 23 3.93 -5.14 -11.21
N ALA A 24 5.11 -5.56 -10.82
CA ALA A 24 5.60 -6.89 -11.18
C ALA A 24 4.75 -8.00 -10.57
N ALA A 25 3.99 -7.70 -9.52
CA ALA A 25 3.10 -8.68 -8.92
C ALA A 25 1.86 -8.94 -9.76
N ARG A 26 1.58 -8.09 -10.75
CA ARG A 26 0.39 -8.21 -11.57
C ARG A 26 0.71 -8.85 -12.89
N ARG A 27 -0.05 -9.85 -13.23
CA ARG A 27 0.06 -10.48 -14.54
C ARG A 27 -1.08 -10.10 -15.45
N ARG A 28 -1.94 -9.19 -15.01
CA ARG A 28 -3.13 -8.86 -15.73
C ARG A 28 -2.82 -8.00 -16.93
N THR A 29 -3.53 -8.25 -18.00
CA THR A 29 -3.45 -7.40 -19.17
C THR A 29 -4.57 -6.40 -19.24
N ARG A 30 -5.58 -6.58 -18.39
CA ARG A 30 -6.71 -5.68 -18.33
C ARG A 30 -6.27 -4.33 -17.76
N PRO A 31 -6.74 -3.20 -18.32
CA PRO A 31 -6.37 -1.90 -17.78
C PRO A 31 -6.78 -1.75 -16.33
N ARG A 32 -5.97 -1.04 -15.56
CA ARG A 32 -6.26 -0.76 -14.17
C ARG A 32 -7.34 0.30 -14.08
N LYS A 33 -8.20 0.13 -13.09
CA LYS A 33 -9.25 1.09 -12.84
C LYS A 33 -8.78 2.21 -11.93
N HIS A 34 -7.78 1.95 -11.11
CA HIS A 34 -7.32 2.91 -10.11
C HIS A 34 -5.84 3.15 -10.25
N ASP A 35 -5.42 4.38 -9.93
CA ASP A 35 -4.01 4.75 -9.92
C ASP A 35 -3.32 4.03 -8.76
N LEU A 36 -2.24 3.31 -9.06
CA LEU A 36 -1.51 2.59 -8.02
C LEU A 36 -0.93 3.50 -6.96
N TYR A 37 -0.60 4.74 -7.33
CA TYR A 37 -0.15 5.71 -6.35
C TYR A 37 -1.23 5.93 -5.29
N ASP A 38 -2.47 6.10 -5.71
CA ASP A 38 -3.57 6.32 -4.77
C ASP A 38 -3.80 5.09 -3.91
N VAL A 39 -3.68 3.90 -4.50
CA VAL A 39 -3.80 2.65 -3.73
C VAL A 39 -2.71 2.57 -2.67
N PHE A 40 -1.48 2.89 -3.05
CA PHE A 40 -0.36 2.82 -2.11
C PHE A 40 -0.53 3.82 -0.98
N CYS A 41 -0.94 5.04 -1.29
CA CYS A 41 -1.18 6.05 -0.26
C CYS A 41 -2.33 5.63 0.66
N ALA A 42 -3.35 4.96 0.12
CA ALA A 42 -4.44 4.45 0.95
C ALA A 42 -3.94 3.39 1.93
N ILE A 43 -3.03 2.54 1.48
CA ILE A 43 -2.44 1.54 2.35
C ILE A 43 -1.64 2.21 3.46
N LEU A 44 -0.88 3.26 3.13
CA LEU A 44 -0.14 4.00 4.15
C LEU A 44 -1.09 4.62 5.19
N TYR A 45 -2.18 5.19 4.72
CA TYR A 45 -3.18 5.72 5.62
C TYR A 45 -3.72 4.64 6.55
N PHE A 46 -4.05 3.49 5.98
CA PHE A 46 -4.55 2.36 6.76
C PHE A 46 -3.56 1.94 7.84
N LEU A 47 -2.29 1.84 7.50
CA LEU A 47 -1.28 1.43 8.46
C LEU A 47 -1.12 2.43 9.60
N HIS A 48 -1.29 3.72 9.30
CA HIS A 48 -1.11 4.77 10.30
C HIS A 48 -2.37 5.04 11.11
N SER A 49 -3.50 4.50 10.69
CA SER A 49 -4.79 4.76 11.36
C SER A 49 -5.32 3.55 12.11
N ASP A 50 -4.44 2.66 12.52
CA ASP A 50 -4.76 1.48 13.32
C ASP A 50 -5.61 0.44 12.59
N GLY A 51 -5.57 0.45 11.29
CA GLY A 51 -6.06 -0.67 10.50
C GLY A 51 -7.56 -0.81 10.36
N ALA A 52 -8.28 0.29 10.28
CA ALA A 52 -9.72 0.24 10.08
C ALA A 52 -10.05 0.46 8.60
N TRP A 53 -10.23 -0.64 7.85
CA TRP A 53 -10.50 -0.54 6.42
C TRP A 53 -11.75 0.28 6.10
N ARG A 54 -12.81 0.08 6.89
CA ARG A 54 -14.08 0.74 6.61
C ARG A 54 -14.07 2.22 6.94
N SER A 55 -13.03 2.68 7.62
CA SER A 55 -12.87 4.09 7.95
C SER A 55 -12.06 4.85 6.93
N MET A 56 -11.79 4.23 5.77
CA MET A 56 -11.01 4.88 4.73
C MET A 56 -11.70 6.16 4.28
N PRO A 57 -11.00 7.31 4.28
CA PRO A 57 -11.63 8.57 3.87
C PRO A 57 -12.04 8.59 2.41
N PRO A 58 -12.99 9.43 2.05
CA PRO A 58 -13.30 9.61 0.64
C PRO A 58 -12.11 10.17 -0.12
N GLY A 59 -12.05 9.90 -1.41
CA GLY A 59 -10.93 10.34 -2.24
C GLY A 59 -9.94 9.24 -2.52
N PHE A 60 -9.84 8.25 -1.64
CA PHE A 60 -9.06 7.05 -1.92
C PHE A 60 -9.92 6.08 -2.73
N PRO A 61 -9.31 5.09 -3.39
CA PRO A 61 -10.09 4.02 -4.01
C PRO A 61 -10.94 3.31 -2.98
N PRO A 62 -12.00 2.59 -3.39
CA PRO A 62 -12.84 1.86 -2.44
C PRO A 62 -11.99 0.93 -1.57
N TRP A 63 -12.36 0.81 -0.31
CA TRP A 63 -11.54 0.05 0.64
C TRP A 63 -11.35 -1.41 0.21
N ARG A 64 -12.34 -1.98 -0.49
CA ARG A 64 -12.21 -3.37 -0.96
C ARG A 64 -11.11 -3.51 -1.99
N THR A 65 -10.99 -2.53 -2.88
CA THR A 65 -9.92 -2.51 -3.87
C THR A 65 -8.57 -2.39 -3.18
N VAL A 66 -8.47 -1.47 -2.22
CA VAL A 66 -7.22 -1.27 -1.48
C VAL A 66 -6.85 -2.55 -0.72
N HIS A 67 -7.83 -3.20 -0.11
CA HIS A 67 -7.60 -4.44 0.62
C HIS A 67 -7.07 -5.54 -0.28
N GLU A 68 -7.61 -5.63 -1.50
CA GLU A 68 -7.14 -6.62 -2.46
C GLU A 68 -5.66 -6.44 -2.79
N TYR A 69 -5.26 -5.20 -3.05
CA TYR A 69 -3.86 -4.90 -3.33
C TYR A 69 -3.00 -5.15 -2.10
N PHE A 70 -3.49 -4.76 -0.93
CA PHE A 70 -2.77 -5.01 0.31
C PHE A 70 -2.51 -6.51 0.49
N SER A 71 -3.53 -7.33 0.28
CA SER A 71 -3.40 -8.78 0.41
C SER A 71 -2.36 -9.34 -0.55
N GLN A 72 -2.41 -8.89 -1.80
CA GLN A 72 -1.46 -9.31 -2.82
C GLN A 72 -0.03 -8.93 -2.47
N TRP A 73 0.14 -7.66 -2.13
CA TRP A 73 1.48 -7.12 -1.94
C TRP A 73 2.10 -7.55 -0.61
N SER A 74 1.29 -7.89 0.38
CA SER A 74 1.82 -8.29 1.69
C SER A 74 1.97 -9.80 1.82
N SER A 75 1.65 -10.54 0.77
CA SER A 75 1.76 -11.99 0.78
C SER A 75 3.17 -12.42 0.43
N ALA A 76 3.74 -13.33 1.21
CA ALA A 76 5.10 -13.83 0.95
C ALA A 76 5.27 -15.17 1.65
N PRO A 77 6.15 -16.03 1.11
CA PRO A 77 6.49 -17.26 1.81
C PRO A 77 7.12 -16.97 3.16
N ALA A 78 7.02 -17.92 4.06
CA ALA A 78 7.60 -17.77 5.41
C ALA A 78 9.08 -17.45 5.30
N GLY A 79 9.53 -16.49 6.09
CA GLY A 79 10.92 -16.08 6.13
C GLY A 79 11.35 -15.13 5.04
N GLN A 80 10.43 -14.71 4.18
CA GLN A 80 10.74 -13.78 3.09
C GLN A 80 9.95 -12.49 3.25
N ALA A 81 10.56 -11.37 2.85
CA ALA A 81 9.88 -10.09 2.89
C ALA A 81 8.90 -10.02 1.73
N SER A 82 7.73 -9.43 1.98
CA SER A 82 6.73 -9.21 0.95
C SER A 82 7.14 -8.04 0.07
N LEU A 83 6.45 -7.90 -1.07
CA LEU A 83 6.65 -6.75 -1.94
C LEU A 83 6.37 -5.45 -1.20
N LEU A 84 5.30 -5.44 -0.42
CA LEU A 84 4.93 -4.25 0.33
C LEU A 84 6.02 -3.87 1.32
N GLU A 85 6.53 -4.86 2.05
CA GLU A 85 7.60 -4.60 3.01
C GLU A 85 8.84 -4.05 2.31
N ASN A 86 9.21 -4.63 1.18
CA ASN A 86 10.36 -4.17 0.41
C ASN A 86 10.17 -2.75 -0.09
N ALA A 87 8.97 -2.43 -0.57
CA ALA A 87 8.68 -1.08 -1.05
C ALA A 87 8.77 -0.06 0.08
N LEU A 88 8.18 -0.38 1.23
CA LEU A 88 8.23 0.51 2.38
C LEU A 88 9.66 0.74 2.85
N ALA A 89 10.45 -0.33 2.90
CA ALA A 89 11.85 -0.21 3.32
C ALA A 89 12.66 0.61 2.33
N ARG A 90 12.43 0.41 1.04
CA ARG A 90 13.14 1.17 0.01
C ARG A 90 12.85 2.67 0.11
N LEU A 91 11.66 3.01 0.54
CA LEU A 91 11.27 4.42 0.73
C LEU A 91 11.71 4.98 2.08
N GLY A 92 12.31 4.14 2.93
CA GLY A 92 12.73 4.58 4.25
C GLY A 92 11.60 4.73 5.25
N LEU A 93 10.44 4.14 4.96
CA LEU A 93 9.27 4.26 5.81
C LEU A 93 9.27 3.16 6.87
N MET A 94 10.24 3.23 7.78
CA MET A 94 10.44 2.16 8.75
C MET A 94 9.32 2.05 9.78
N ASP A 95 8.69 3.17 10.11
CA ASP A 95 7.54 3.12 11.00
C ASP A 95 6.40 2.33 10.36
N ALA A 96 6.19 2.52 9.05
CA ALA A 96 5.17 1.76 8.34
C ALA A 96 5.52 0.28 8.29
N VAL A 97 6.80 -0.06 8.15
CA VAL A 97 7.24 -1.45 8.18
C VAL A 97 6.89 -2.09 9.52
N GLU A 98 7.15 -1.39 10.61
CA GLU A 98 6.81 -1.88 11.95
C GLU A 98 5.32 -2.10 12.11
N ARG A 99 4.54 -1.15 11.62
CA ARG A 99 3.08 -1.26 11.72
C ARG A 99 2.56 -2.43 10.91
N LEU A 100 3.16 -2.64 9.73
CA LEU A 100 2.80 -3.79 8.90
C LEU A 100 3.11 -5.11 9.62
N HIS A 101 4.30 -5.22 10.21
CA HIS A 101 4.67 -6.43 10.94
C HIS A 101 3.72 -6.71 12.08
N ARG A 102 3.37 -5.66 12.82
CA ARG A 102 2.46 -5.80 13.95
C ARG A 102 1.08 -6.27 13.51
N LEU A 103 0.61 -5.69 12.42
CA LEU A 103 -0.70 -6.04 11.88
C LEU A 103 -0.74 -7.49 11.41
N LEU A 104 0.29 -7.92 10.68
CA LEU A 104 0.33 -9.30 10.18
C LEU A 104 0.50 -10.30 11.30
N ALA A 105 1.17 -9.93 12.39
CA ALA A 105 1.35 -10.82 13.52
C ALA A 105 0.07 -11.06 14.31
N GLN A 106 -0.94 -10.23 14.10
CA GLN A 106 -2.22 -10.36 14.80
C GLN A 106 -3.21 -11.26 14.08
N ARG A 107 -2.85 -11.78 12.93
CA ARG A 107 -3.77 -12.56 12.11
C ARG A 107 -3.83 -14.02 12.51
#